data_763dca6ded2736ed0b98a0e6fd1b9d79
#
_entry.id   763dca6ded2736ed0b98a0e6fd1b9d79
#
_cell.length_a   1.000
_cell.length_b   1.000
_cell.length_c   1.000
_cell.angle_alpha   90.00
_cell.angle_beta   90.00
_cell.angle_gamma   90.00
#
_symmetry.space_group_name_H-M   'P 1'
#
loop_
_entity.id
_entity.type
_entity.pdbx_description
1 polymer ?
#
loop_
_entity_poly.entity_id
_entity_poly.type
_entity_poly.pdbx_seq_one_letter_code
_entity_poly.pdbx_strand_id
1 'polypeptide(L)'
;MARPGRKKRTALFIVEIICLLLFIGGLYVYGQIDSRLNKIETPQLDESKIVTNVTAPQMSGYTTYALFGIDQRSKNAALDAQNSDTIIIASINNDTKEVKLASVYRDTLLDIGNDTYTKANAAYAYGGPEQAISMLNTMLDLKITD
;
A
#
# COMPACT_ATOMS: atom_id res chain seq x y z
N MET A 1 -22.16 51.88 -25.45
CA MET A 1 -21.61 50.55 -25.14
C MET A 1 -21.58 49.73 -26.43
N ALA A 2 -20.37 49.41 -26.96
CA ALA A 2 -20.24 48.66 -28.21
C ALA A 2 -20.56 47.17 -27.96
N ARG A 3 -21.51 46.57 -28.69
CA ARG A 3 -21.84 45.16 -28.63
C ARG A 3 -20.64 44.33 -29.16
N PRO A 4 -20.12 43.37 -28.41
CA PRO A 4 -19.00 42.57 -28.87
C PRO A 4 -19.41 41.83 -30.15
N GLY A 5 -18.54 41.88 -31.18
CA GLY A 5 -18.81 41.31 -32.50
C GLY A 5 -19.07 39.79 -32.40
N ARG A 6 -19.93 39.26 -33.26
CA ARG A 6 -20.38 37.84 -33.30
C ARG A 6 -19.23 36.83 -33.20
N LYS A 7 -18.08 37.10 -33.83
CA LYS A 7 -16.85 36.27 -33.77
C LYS A 7 -16.25 36.16 -32.36
N LYS A 8 -16.28 37.26 -31.56
CA LYS A 8 -15.76 37.23 -30.17
C LYS A 8 -16.65 36.40 -29.24
N ARG A 9 -17.96 36.39 -29.44
CA ARG A 9 -18.90 35.55 -28.66
C ARG A 9 -18.72 34.09 -28.97
N THR A 10 -18.51 33.70 -30.25
CA THR A 10 -18.25 32.30 -30.66
C THR A 10 -16.93 31.82 -30.08
N ALA A 11 -15.87 32.63 -30.10
CA ALA A 11 -14.59 32.27 -29.50
C ALA A 11 -14.68 32.06 -27.98
N LEU A 12 -15.41 32.94 -27.27
CA LEU A 12 -15.65 32.76 -25.83
C LEU A 12 -16.44 31.47 -25.54
N PHE A 13 -17.45 31.16 -26.35
CA PHE A 13 -18.24 29.94 -26.18
C PHE A 13 -17.40 28.66 -26.39
N ILE A 14 -16.48 28.69 -27.36
CA ILE A 14 -15.54 27.56 -27.60
C ILE A 14 -14.60 27.39 -26.41
N VAL A 15 -14.04 28.46 -25.86
CA VAL A 15 -13.18 28.41 -24.68
C VAL A 15 -13.93 27.86 -23.47
N GLU A 16 -15.18 28.28 -23.26
CA GLU A 16 -16.03 27.77 -22.18
C GLU A 16 -16.29 26.29 -22.30
N ILE A 17 -16.59 25.77 -23.51
CA ILE A 17 -16.76 24.33 -23.76
C ILE A 17 -15.47 23.58 -23.49
N ILE A 18 -14.31 24.08 -23.92
CA ILE A 18 -13.02 23.45 -23.68
C ILE A 18 -12.73 23.38 -22.16
N CYS A 19 -12.96 24.48 -21.44
CA CYS A 19 -12.79 24.50 -19.98
C CYS A 19 -13.73 23.50 -19.28
N LEU A 20 -14.99 23.38 -19.75
CA LEU A 20 -15.94 22.42 -19.21
C LEU A 20 -15.50 20.98 -19.47
N LEU A 21 -15.01 20.67 -20.66
CA LEU A 21 -14.50 19.33 -20.99
C LEU A 21 -13.25 18.97 -20.18
N LEU A 22 -12.34 19.93 -19.97
CA LEU A 22 -11.17 19.73 -19.12
C LEU A 22 -11.56 19.49 -17.66
N PHE A 23 -12.56 20.21 -17.17
CA PHE A 23 -13.09 20.05 -15.81
C PHE A 23 -13.73 18.66 -15.61
N ILE A 24 -14.57 18.23 -16.56
CA ILE A 24 -15.18 16.88 -16.53
C ILE A 24 -14.11 15.80 -16.63
N GLY A 25 -13.12 15.97 -17.51
CA GLY A 25 -11.98 15.05 -17.62
C GLY A 25 -11.17 14.96 -16.32
N GLY A 26 -10.92 16.09 -15.68
CA GLY A 26 -10.25 16.15 -14.37
C GLY A 26 -11.02 15.42 -13.27
N LEU A 27 -12.34 15.60 -13.19
CA LEU A 27 -13.20 14.87 -12.25
C LEU A 27 -13.22 13.37 -12.52
N TYR A 28 -13.23 12.97 -13.79
CA TYR A 28 -13.18 11.56 -14.16
C TYR A 28 -11.86 10.90 -13.71
N VAL A 29 -10.73 11.54 -13.98
CA VAL A 29 -9.41 11.06 -13.55
C VAL A 29 -9.31 11.01 -12.03
N TYR A 30 -9.79 12.05 -11.35
CA TYR A 30 -9.83 12.07 -9.88
C TYR A 30 -10.64 10.90 -9.31
N GLY A 31 -11.84 10.63 -9.83
CA GLY A 31 -12.66 9.50 -9.41
C GLY A 31 -12.00 8.13 -9.68
N GLN A 32 -11.24 8.00 -10.77
CA GLN A 32 -10.48 6.79 -11.07
C GLN A 32 -9.33 6.57 -10.07
N ILE A 33 -8.62 7.62 -9.69
CA ILE A 33 -7.53 7.55 -8.72
C ILE A 33 -8.10 7.19 -7.34
N ASP A 34 -9.13 7.90 -6.89
CA ASP A 34 -9.79 7.66 -5.60
C ASP A 34 -10.31 6.22 -5.47
N SER A 35 -10.99 5.72 -6.51
CA SER A 35 -11.49 4.34 -6.50
C SER A 35 -10.40 3.27 -6.51
N ARG A 36 -9.18 3.60 -6.92
CA ARG A 36 -8.03 2.69 -6.85
C ARG A 36 -7.31 2.75 -5.51
N LEU A 37 -7.19 3.94 -4.93
CA LEU A 37 -6.59 4.12 -3.60
C LEU A 37 -7.45 3.45 -2.51
N ASN A 38 -8.78 3.54 -2.63
CA ASN A 38 -9.71 2.90 -1.69
C ASN A 38 -9.72 1.35 -1.73
N LYS A 39 -8.95 0.74 -2.66
CA LYS A 39 -8.72 -0.71 -2.67
C LYS A 39 -7.50 -1.14 -1.87
N ILE A 40 -6.70 -0.19 -1.39
CA ILE A 40 -5.59 -0.48 -0.49
C ILE A 40 -6.18 -0.53 0.91
N GLU A 41 -6.28 -1.73 1.46
CA GLU A 41 -6.74 -1.92 2.82
C GLU A 41 -5.56 -1.72 3.78
N THR A 42 -5.74 -0.83 4.76
CA THR A 42 -4.83 -0.69 5.91
C THR A 42 -5.55 -1.27 7.12
N PRO A 43 -5.31 -2.53 7.46
CA PRO A 43 -5.94 -3.14 8.63
C PRO A 43 -5.51 -2.41 9.91
N GLN A 44 -6.40 -2.34 10.87
CA GLN A 44 -6.05 -1.85 12.22
C GLN A 44 -5.19 -2.93 12.88
N LEU A 45 -3.88 -2.67 12.96
CA LEU A 45 -2.94 -3.59 13.58
C LEU A 45 -2.98 -3.47 15.10
N ASP A 46 -2.92 -4.60 15.78
CA ASP A 46 -2.69 -4.65 17.21
C ASP A 46 -1.18 -4.75 17.47
N GLU A 47 -0.55 -3.59 17.67
CA GLU A 47 0.90 -3.50 17.90
C GLU A 47 1.39 -4.39 19.04
N SER A 48 0.52 -4.71 20.02
CA SER A 48 0.87 -5.59 21.13
C SER A 48 1.14 -7.04 20.70
N LYS A 49 0.63 -7.44 19.55
CA LYS A 49 0.83 -8.77 18.96
C LYS A 49 2.02 -8.84 18.03
N ILE A 50 2.58 -7.69 17.63
CA ILE A 50 3.72 -7.65 16.73
C ILE A 50 5.00 -7.89 17.53
N VAL A 51 5.65 -9.01 17.24
CA VAL A 51 6.96 -9.34 17.82
C VAL A 51 8.04 -8.61 17.05
N THR A 52 8.91 -7.92 17.78
CA THR A 52 10.11 -7.28 17.21
C THR A 52 11.35 -7.85 17.87
N ASN A 53 12.42 -8.02 17.11
CA ASN A 53 13.70 -8.37 17.70
C ASN A 53 14.24 -7.16 18.49
N VAL A 54 14.46 -7.36 19.79
CA VAL A 54 14.91 -6.29 20.73
C VAL A 54 16.26 -5.70 20.32
N THR A 55 17.08 -6.47 19.61
CA THR A 55 18.42 -6.08 19.13
C THR A 55 18.41 -5.52 17.71
N ALA A 56 17.26 -5.50 17.02
CA ALA A 56 17.18 -4.98 15.67
C ALA A 56 17.61 -3.51 15.62
N PRO A 57 18.59 -3.15 14.77
CA PRO A 57 19.04 -1.77 14.65
C PRO A 57 17.89 -0.91 14.12
N GLN A 58 17.42 0.03 14.92
CA GLN A 58 16.47 1.01 14.43
C GLN A 58 17.18 1.94 13.45
N MET A 59 16.81 1.91 12.19
CA MET A 59 17.25 2.88 11.21
C MET A 59 16.61 4.25 11.54
N SER A 60 17.38 5.08 12.28
CA SER A 60 16.95 6.44 12.61
C SER A 60 16.64 7.22 11.33
N GLY A 61 15.52 7.93 11.31
CA GLY A 61 15.11 8.73 10.15
C GLY A 61 14.42 7.95 9.03
N TYR A 62 14.09 6.67 9.23
CA TYR A 62 13.33 5.86 8.28
C TYR A 62 12.02 5.36 8.91
N THR A 63 10.97 5.32 8.08
CA THR A 63 9.72 4.61 8.38
C THR A 63 9.63 3.40 7.45
N THR A 64 9.36 2.22 8.02
CA THR A 64 9.33 0.97 7.26
C THR A 64 7.94 0.36 7.33
N TYR A 65 7.40 0.03 6.16
CA TYR A 65 6.08 -0.59 5.96
C TYR A 65 6.24 -1.98 5.37
N ALA A 66 5.32 -2.88 5.71
CA ALA A 66 5.13 -4.13 5.01
C ALA A 66 3.90 -4.06 4.09
N LEU A 67 4.08 -4.41 2.83
CA LEU A 67 3.01 -4.45 1.83
C LEU A 67 2.77 -5.91 1.44
N PHE A 68 1.54 -6.37 1.64
CA PHE A 68 1.14 -7.73 1.30
C PHE A 68 0.13 -7.73 0.17
N GLY A 69 0.43 -8.45 -0.92
CA GLY A 69 -0.53 -8.73 -1.98
C GLY A 69 -1.22 -10.05 -1.71
N ILE A 70 -2.53 -10.02 -1.46
CA ILE A 70 -3.33 -11.20 -1.11
C ILE A 70 -4.19 -11.58 -2.31
N ASP A 71 -4.14 -12.86 -2.71
CA ASP A 71 -5.02 -13.41 -3.75
C ASP A 71 -6.33 -13.89 -3.12
N GLN A 72 -7.34 -13.06 -3.20
CA GLN A 72 -8.68 -13.39 -2.70
C GLN A 72 -9.41 -14.35 -3.64
N ARG A 73 -9.20 -15.66 -3.45
CA ARG A 73 -9.83 -16.72 -4.27
C ARG A 73 -11.34 -16.88 -4.04
N SER A 74 -11.85 -16.37 -2.93
CA SER A 74 -13.28 -16.40 -2.60
C SER A 74 -13.70 -15.06 -1.99
N LYS A 75 -14.76 -14.47 -2.50
CA LYS A 75 -15.34 -13.22 -1.97
C LYS A 75 -15.84 -13.33 -0.53
N ASN A 76 -15.99 -14.54 -0.02
CA ASN A 76 -16.51 -14.84 1.32
C ASN A 76 -15.42 -15.34 2.28
N ALA A 77 -14.16 -15.47 1.83
CA ALA A 77 -13.07 -15.85 2.72
C ALA A 77 -12.56 -14.60 3.46
N ALA A 78 -12.32 -14.73 4.76
CA ALA A 78 -11.66 -13.69 5.53
C ALA A 78 -10.26 -13.44 4.95
N LEU A 79 -9.84 -12.18 4.87
CA LEU A 79 -8.55 -11.78 4.29
C LEU A 79 -7.37 -12.39 5.04
N ASP A 80 -7.49 -12.47 6.35
CA ASP A 80 -6.52 -13.04 7.30
C ASP A 80 -6.33 -14.56 7.20
N ALA A 81 -7.20 -15.26 6.46
CA ALA A 81 -7.07 -16.71 6.22
C ALA A 81 -6.43 -17.04 4.86
N GLN A 82 -5.79 -16.09 4.20
CA GLN A 82 -5.23 -16.27 2.86
C GLN A 82 -3.72 -16.05 2.82
N ASN A 83 -3.05 -16.77 1.92
CA ASN A 83 -1.61 -16.57 1.70
C ASN A 83 -1.33 -15.23 1.03
N SER A 84 -0.22 -14.60 1.39
CA SER A 84 0.28 -13.42 0.69
C SER A 84 1.15 -13.84 -0.50
N ASP A 85 0.69 -13.58 -1.72
CA ASP A 85 1.44 -13.92 -2.93
C ASP A 85 2.54 -12.90 -3.26
N THR A 86 2.45 -11.72 -2.70
CA THR A 86 3.47 -10.67 -2.79
C THR A 86 3.80 -10.15 -1.40
N ILE A 87 5.09 -10.04 -1.10
CA ILE A 87 5.60 -9.49 0.16
C ILE A 87 6.67 -8.47 -0.19
N ILE A 88 6.43 -7.19 0.11
CA ILE A 88 7.35 -6.09 -0.16
C ILE A 88 7.57 -5.29 1.12
N ILE A 89 8.83 -5.04 1.44
CA ILE A 89 9.24 -4.13 2.51
C ILE A 89 9.56 -2.79 1.85
N ALA A 90 8.88 -1.73 2.27
CA ALA A 90 9.09 -0.38 1.81
C ALA A 90 9.68 0.47 2.94
N SER A 91 10.91 0.93 2.79
CA SER A 91 11.59 1.80 3.76
C SER A 91 11.73 3.21 3.18
N ILE A 92 11.15 4.19 3.86
CA ILE A 92 11.07 5.58 3.44
C ILE A 92 11.96 6.42 4.33
N ASN A 93 12.93 7.13 3.74
CA ASN A 93 13.69 8.15 4.44
C ASN A 93 12.80 9.37 4.72
N ASN A 94 12.65 9.74 5.99
CA ASN A 94 11.71 10.78 6.40
C ASN A 94 12.16 12.19 5.95
N ASP A 95 13.47 12.40 5.74
CA ASP A 95 14.02 13.68 5.33
C ASP A 95 14.08 13.81 3.81
N THR A 96 14.76 12.88 3.14
CA THR A 96 15.00 12.93 1.68
C THR A 96 13.83 12.42 0.86
N LYS A 97 12.87 11.69 1.49
CA LYS A 97 11.77 10.99 0.82
C LYS A 97 12.21 9.90 -0.16
N GLU A 98 13.48 9.48 -0.08
CA GLU A 98 13.95 8.30 -0.80
C GLU A 98 13.20 7.07 -0.33
N VAL A 99 12.75 6.25 -1.28
CA VAL A 99 12.04 4.99 -1.01
C VAL A 99 12.91 3.82 -1.45
N LYS A 100 13.16 2.89 -0.54
CA LYS A 100 13.81 1.61 -0.82
C LYS A 100 12.79 0.50 -0.74
N LEU A 101 12.75 -0.35 -1.77
CA LEU A 101 11.85 -1.50 -1.83
C LEU A 101 12.67 -2.78 -1.84
N ALA A 102 12.28 -3.73 -1.00
CA ALA A 102 12.82 -5.07 -0.98
C ALA A 102 11.69 -6.10 -1.08
N SER A 103 11.78 -7.00 -2.05
CA SER A 103 10.82 -8.10 -2.18
C SER A 103 11.31 -9.33 -1.45
N VAL A 104 10.44 -9.95 -0.67
CA VAL A 104 10.65 -11.26 -0.05
C VAL A 104 9.92 -12.30 -0.90
N TYR A 105 10.63 -13.31 -1.38
CA TYR A 105 10.01 -14.37 -2.16
C TYR A 105 9.02 -15.16 -1.27
N ARG A 106 7.80 -15.33 -1.76
CA ARG A 106 6.71 -15.99 -1.03
C ARG A 106 7.04 -17.41 -0.56
N ASP A 107 7.90 -18.12 -1.30
CA ASP A 107 8.30 -19.50 -1.03
C ASP A 107 9.58 -19.61 -0.17
N THR A 108 10.11 -18.48 0.32
CA THR A 108 11.25 -18.46 1.24
C THR A 108 10.89 -19.21 2.52
N LEU A 109 11.75 -20.14 2.96
CA LEU A 109 11.57 -20.86 4.20
C LEU A 109 11.99 -19.97 5.37
N LEU A 110 11.05 -19.57 6.20
CA LEU A 110 11.26 -18.73 7.38
C LEU A 110 10.54 -19.34 8.59
N ASP A 111 11.02 -19.02 9.78
CA ASP A 111 10.28 -19.28 11.01
C ASP A 111 9.12 -18.28 11.12
N ILE A 112 7.90 -18.77 11.06
CA ILE A 112 6.69 -17.95 11.21
C ILE A 112 6.28 -17.76 12.69
N GLY A 113 7.09 -18.27 13.61
CA GLY A 113 6.91 -18.21 15.05
C GLY A 113 6.81 -19.59 15.69
N ASN A 114 7.25 -19.69 16.94
CA ASN A 114 7.27 -20.94 17.73
C ASN A 114 8.04 -22.08 17.06
N ASP A 115 9.20 -21.79 16.49
CA ASP A 115 10.04 -22.75 15.75
C ASP A 115 9.31 -23.48 14.60
N THR A 116 8.31 -22.82 14.02
CA THR A 116 7.53 -23.35 12.90
C THR A 116 8.08 -22.81 11.58
N TYR A 117 8.90 -23.61 10.92
CA TYR A 117 9.49 -23.28 9.63
C TYR A 117 8.56 -23.67 8.47
N THR A 118 8.15 -22.67 7.70
CA THR A 118 7.33 -22.87 6.50
C THR A 118 7.58 -21.75 5.49
N LYS A 119 6.81 -21.72 4.39
CA LYS A 119 6.90 -20.66 3.39
C LYS A 119 6.45 -19.31 3.99
N ALA A 120 7.17 -18.25 3.68
CA ALA A 120 6.90 -16.90 4.18
C ALA A 120 5.44 -16.45 3.95
N ASN A 121 4.86 -16.82 2.80
CA ASN A 121 3.48 -16.47 2.47
C ASN A 121 2.43 -17.10 3.41
N ALA A 122 2.76 -18.21 4.07
CA ALA A 122 1.86 -18.87 4.99
C ALA A 122 1.66 -18.08 6.31
N ALA A 123 2.62 -17.25 6.71
CA ALA A 123 2.52 -16.45 7.93
C ALA A 123 1.22 -15.62 7.96
N TYR A 124 0.85 -15.02 6.84
CA TYR A 124 -0.36 -14.24 6.72
C TYR A 124 -1.64 -15.09 6.89
N ALA A 125 -1.65 -16.30 6.36
CA ALA A 125 -2.77 -17.24 6.50
C ALA A 125 -2.92 -17.79 7.93
N TYR A 126 -1.81 -17.89 8.68
CA TYR A 126 -1.82 -18.43 10.03
C TYR A 126 -2.25 -17.44 11.10
N GLY A 127 -1.87 -16.18 10.97
CA GLY A 127 -2.14 -15.17 12.00
C GLY A 127 -2.27 -13.75 11.48
N GLY A 128 -2.67 -13.60 10.21
CA GLY A 128 -2.93 -12.29 9.61
C GLY A 128 -1.69 -11.43 9.44
N PRO A 129 -1.90 -10.12 9.30
CA PRO A 129 -0.81 -9.17 9.08
C PRO A 129 0.17 -9.11 10.27
N GLU A 130 -0.31 -9.23 11.51
CA GLU A 130 0.56 -9.18 12.70
C GLU A 130 1.56 -10.34 12.73
N GLN A 131 1.13 -11.54 12.36
CA GLN A 131 2.01 -12.71 12.27
C GLN A 131 3.04 -12.55 11.14
N ALA A 132 2.60 -12.05 9.99
CA ALA A 132 3.48 -11.83 8.85
C ALA A 132 4.52 -10.74 9.14
N ILE A 133 4.14 -9.65 9.80
CA ILE A 133 5.05 -8.59 10.25
C ILE A 133 6.03 -9.13 11.29
N SER A 134 5.55 -9.89 12.27
CA SER A 134 6.39 -10.50 13.31
C SER A 134 7.46 -11.41 12.70
N MET A 135 7.09 -12.23 11.73
CA MET A 135 8.03 -13.07 10.97
C MET A 135 9.11 -12.22 10.29
N LEU A 136 8.71 -11.14 9.56
CA LEU A 136 9.68 -10.27 8.89
C LEU A 136 10.62 -9.59 9.89
N ASN A 137 10.08 -9.11 11.01
CA ASN A 137 10.85 -8.45 12.04
C ASN A 137 11.89 -9.38 12.67
N THR A 138 11.49 -10.62 13.01
CA THR A 138 12.37 -11.57 13.69
C THR A 138 13.41 -12.19 12.76
N MET A 139 13.02 -12.51 11.53
CA MET A 139 13.89 -13.23 10.60
C MET A 139 14.81 -12.31 9.78
N LEU A 140 14.48 -11.02 9.66
CA LEU A 140 15.26 -10.05 8.88
C LEU A 140 15.81 -8.89 9.74
N ASP A 141 15.71 -9.00 11.08
CA ASP A 141 16.13 -7.96 12.02
C ASP A 141 15.55 -6.58 11.71
N LEU A 142 14.25 -6.54 11.41
CA LEU A 142 13.53 -5.31 11.08
C LEU A 142 12.70 -4.81 12.27
N LYS A 143 12.25 -3.57 12.17
CA LYS A 143 11.28 -2.97 13.09
C LYS A 143 10.16 -2.33 12.27
N ILE A 144 9.26 -3.18 11.80
CA ILE A 144 8.05 -2.78 11.07
C ILE A 144 6.92 -2.76 12.11
N THR A 145 6.14 -1.69 12.13
CA THR A 145 4.97 -1.52 13.00
C THR A 145 3.69 -1.23 12.21
N ASP A 146 3.84 -0.99 10.88
CA ASP A 146 2.75 -0.66 9.94
C ASP A 146 2.79 -1.52 8.67
#